data_da6f62a7a46eb40a9842ad1f95e6d706
#
_entry.id   da6f62a7a46eb40a9842ad1f95e6d706
#
_cell.length_a   1.000
_cell.length_b   1.000
_cell.length_c   1.000
_cell.angle_alpha   90.00
_cell.angle_beta   90.00
_cell.angle_gamma   90.00
#
_symmetry.space_group_name_H-M   'P 1'
#
loop_
_entity.id
_entity.type
_entity.pdbx_description
1 polymer ?
#
loop_
_entity_poly.entity_id
_entity_poly.type
_entity_poly.pdbx_seq_one_letter_code
_entity_poly.pdbx_strand_id
1 'polypeptide(L)'
;MLDDKIRLEKPLLITSKQKEEYFEDGAVLIESVVSETWLNKIRRASDEIIERSRKIEQSNGQYILEEGHSRDNPRLKRLSSPVDHHNAFWDFISSEISSQLAADVVGPDVKYHHSKLNYKWANGGTKFDWHQDIQSWPHTDYSPVTLGLFLYDCTSDQGPMVTIKKSHKGPLFNMYDKNQNWVLSIPEKEFNLNLAKEHIGPAGSVLLLNCRTIHSSRPNKSNRSRPMLLSVYSSADSMPYTSNPIPSPYSGTIVRGKRAAWASHDPRPCQLPPDWSTGYVGPWAHQNQKNEMGRT
;
A
#
# COMPACT_ATOMS: atom_id res chain seq x y z
N MET A 1 9.31 9.32 -19.92
CA MET A 1 8.73 10.57 -20.49
C MET A 1 7.84 11.33 -19.52
N LEU A 2 6.76 10.76 -18.96
CA LEU A 2 5.95 11.47 -17.95
C LEU A 2 6.73 11.62 -16.62
N ASP A 3 7.38 10.55 -16.18
CA ASP A 3 8.21 10.53 -14.98
C ASP A 3 9.34 11.59 -15.03
N ASP A 4 9.99 11.75 -16.16
CA ASP A 4 11.07 12.75 -16.32
C ASP A 4 10.55 14.17 -16.14
N LYS A 5 9.36 14.47 -16.68
CA LYS A 5 8.74 15.78 -16.54
C LYS A 5 8.39 16.06 -15.08
N ILE A 6 7.72 15.11 -14.40
CA ILE A 6 7.33 15.24 -12.99
C ILE A 6 8.58 15.39 -12.11
N ARG A 7 9.62 14.61 -12.36
CA ARG A 7 10.90 14.65 -11.63
C ARG A 7 11.53 16.03 -11.64
N LEU A 8 11.44 16.77 -12.76
CA LEU A 8 12.02 18.10 -12.93
C LEU A 8 11.19 19.23 -12.33
N GLU A 9 9.91 19.00 -12.02
CA GLU A 9 9.05 20.02 -11.43
C GLU A 9 9.43 20.25 -9.95
N LYS A 10 9.34 21.52 -9.50
CA LYS A 10 9.56 21.87 -8.10
C LYS A 10 8.54 21.15 -7.21
N PRO A 11 8.97 20.42 -6.17
CA PRO A 11 8.04 19.74 -5.28
C PRO A 11 7.21 20.72 -4.46
N LEU A 12 6.02 20.28 -4.06
CA LEU A 12 5.05 21.05 -3.27
C LEU A 12 5.34 20.92 -1.76
N LEU A 13 5.67 19.72 -1.31
CA LEU A 13 5.78 19.39 0.11
C LEU A 13 7.09 18.67 0.45
N ILE A 14 7.52 17.71 -0.36
CA ILE A 14 8.78 17.01 -0.11
C ILE A 14 9.98 17.85 -0.57
N THR A 15 11.17 17.53 -0.10
CA THR A 15 12.40 18.18 -0.61
C THR A 15 12.78 17.64 -1.99
N SER A 16 13.54 18.43 -2.78
CA SER A 16 14.06 17.96 -4.07
C SER A 16 14.92 16.69 -3.92
N LYS A 17 15.66 16.54 -2.81
CA LYS A 17 16.44 15.34 -2.51
C LYS A 17 15.54 14.11 -2.27
N GLN A 18 14.46 14.27 -1.54
CA GLN A 18 13.48 13.19 -1.30
C GLN A 18 12.76 12.80 -2.59
N LYS A 19 12.42 13.79 -3.42
CA LYS A 19 11.83 13.54 -4.74
C LYS A 19 12.78 12.74 -5.63
N GLU A 20 14.03 13.12 -5.66
CA GLU A 20 15.09 12.41 -6.40
C GLU A 20 15.26 10.98 -5.87
N GLU A 21 15.29 10.78 -4.54
CA GLU A 21 15.37 9.45 -3.92
C GLU A 21 14.18 8.56 -4.35
N TYR A 22 12.95 9.11 -4.41
CA TYR A 22 11.79 8.36 -4.90
C TYR A 22 11.98 7.86 -6.33
N PHE A 23 12.40 8.75 -7.25
CA PHE A 23 12.60 8.38 -8.66
C PHE A 23 13.83 7.49 -8.90
N GLU A 24 14.83 7.55 -8.03
CA GLU A 24 16.02 6.68 -8.11
C GLU A 24 15.77 5.31 -7.46
N ASP A 25 15.24 5.27 -6.25
CA ASP A 25 15.14 4.06 -5.43
C ASP A 25 13.76 3.39 -5.47
N GLY A 26 12.72 4.10 -5.93
CA GLY A 26 11.34 3.60 -5.99
C GLY A 26 10.55 3.74 -4.68
N ALA A 27 11.19 4.25 -3.62
CA ALA A 27 10.55 4.52 -2.35
C ALA A 27 11.34 5.55 -1.53
N VAL A 28 10.64 6.41 -0.80
CA VAL A 28 11.23 7.39 0.12
C VAL A 28 10.36 7.56 1.35
N LEU A 29 10.97 7.64 2.52
CA LEU A 29 10.29 7.96 3.79
C LEU A 29 10.40 9.46 4.05
N ILE A 30 9.25 10.12 4.23
CA ILE A 30 9.14 11.53 4.62
C ILE A 30 8.80 11.54 6.10
N GLU A 31 9.80 11.85 6.94
CA GLU A 31 9.65 11.77 8.38
C GLU A 31 8.79 12.90 8.96
N SER A 32 7.92 12.56 9.90
CA SER A 32 7.13 13.50 10.73
C SER A 32 6.35 14.56 9.93
N VAL A 33 5.94 14.24 8.71
CA VAL A 33 5.24 15.18 7.82
C VAL A 33 3.78 15.38 8.20
N VAL A 34 3.18 14.41 8.93
CA VAL A 34 1.79 14.46 9.38
C VAL A 34 1.74 14.90 10.85
N SER A 35 0.93 15.94 11.14
CA SER A 35 0.80 16.50 12.48
C SER A 35 0.16 15.54 13.49
N GLU A 36 0.45 15.76 14.76
CA GLU A 36 -0.15 15.00 15.88
C GLU A 36 -1.68 15.16 15.93
N THR A 37 -2.22 16.28 15.49
CA THR A 37 -3.67 16.50 15.36
C THR A 37 -4.30 15.49 14.41
N TRP A 38 -3.71 15.27 13.24
CA TRP A 38 -4.15 14.25 12.28
C TRP A 38 -3.96 12.84 12.83
N LEU A 39 -2.81 12.56 13.43
CA LEU A 39 -2.53 11.24 14.01
C LEU A 39 -3.56 10.87 15.08
N ASN A 40 -3.88 11.78 15.98
CA ASN A 40 -4.86 11.53 17.04
C ASN A 40 -6.27 11.27 16.48
N LYS A 41 -6.66 11.98 15.42
CA LYS A 41 -7.94 11.75 14.73
C LYS A 41 -8.00 10.35 14.11
N ILE A 42 -6.92 9.93 13.42
CA ILE A 42 -6.85 8.63 12.74
C ILE A 42 -6.70 7.48 13.74
N ARG A 43 -5.92 7.65 14.82
CA ARG A 43 -5.77 6.66 15.89
C ARG A 43 -7.10 6.35 16.56
N ARG A 44 -7.88 7.37 16.93
CA ARG A 44 -9.23 7.18 17.51
C ARG A 44 -10.14 6.41 16.56
N ALA A 45 -10.15 6.77 15.28
CA ALA A 45 -10.92 6.03 14.27
C ALA A 45 -10.44 4.57 14.15
N SER A 46 -9.12 4.34 14.19
CA SER A 46 -8.53 3.00 14.19
C SER A 46 -8.95 2.18 15.42
N ASP A 47 -8.95 2.78 16.60
CA ASP A 47 -9.36 2.12 17.85
C ASP A 47 -10.86 1.74 17.81
N GLU A 48 -11.71 2.62 17.28
CA GLU A 48 -13.14 2.30 17.06
C GLU A 48 -13.33 1.12 16.10
N ILE A 49 -12.51 1.03 15.04
CA ILE A 49 -12.55 -0.11 14.12
C ILE A 49 -12.12 -1.41 14.81
N ILE A 50 -11.09 -1.36 15.65
CA ILE A 50 -10.67 -2.53 16.47
C ILE A 50 -11.82 -2.98 17.38
N GLU A 51 -12.49 -2.04 18.07
CA GLU A 51 -13.63 -2.37 18.91
C GLU A 51 -14.81 -2.97 18.13
N ARG A 52 -15.11 -2.45 16.94
CA ARG A 52 -16.14 -3.04 16.06
C ARG A 52 -15.76 -4.45 15.61
N SER A 53 -14.47 -4.73 15.39
CA SER A 53 -14.00 -6.06 14.96
C SER A 53 -14.25 -7.17 15.98
N ARG A 54 -14.46 -6.85 17.26
CA ARG A 54 -14.84 -7.83 18.31
C ARG A 54 -16.10 -8.64 17.99
N LYS A 55 -16.97 -8.10 17.11
CA LYS A 55 -18.22 -8.75 16.68
C LYS A 55 -18.05 -9.59 15.41
N ILE A 56 -16.87 -9.59 14.82
CA ILE A 56 -16.56 -10.30 13.58
C ILE A 56 -15.94 -11.64 13.94
N GLU A 57 -16.61 -12.74 13.65
CA GLU A 57 -16.16 -14.09 14.01
C GLU A 57 -15.26 -14.70 12.92
N GLN A 58 -15.42 -14.28 11.65
CA GLN A 58 -14.69 -14.81 10.52
C GLN A 58 -14.26 -13.69 9.58
N SER A 59 -13.11 -13.87 8.94
CA SER A 59 -12.63 -12.96 7.91
C SER A 59 -13.66 -12.86 6.77
N ASN A 60 -13.79 -11.64 6.24
CA ASN A 60 -14.64 -11.35 5.09
C ASN A 60 -13.93 -10.34 4.16
N GLY A 61 -14.58 -9.88 3.11
CA GLY A 61 -13.99 -8.95 2.14
C GLY A 61 -13.54 -7.59 2.74
N GLN A 62 -14.09 -7.19 3.88
CA GLN A 62 -13.76 -5.93 4.56
C GLN A 62 -12.81 -6.14 5.73
N TYR A 63 -13.08 -7.12 6.59
CA TYR A 63 -12.31 -7.42 7.81
C TYR A 63 -11.53 -8.72 7.61
N ILE A 64 -10.21 -8.63 7.57
CA ILE A 64 -9.33 -9.80 7.57
C ILE A 64 -8.75 -9.92 8.98
N LEU A 65 -9.04 -11.05 9.62
CA LEU A 65 -8.65 -11.31 11.00
C LEU A 65 -7.29 -12.02 11.09
N GLU A 66 -6.53 -11.74 12.14
CA GLU A 66 -5.30 -12.45 12.47
C GLU A 66 -5.65 -13.71 13.29
N GLU A 67 -4.78 -14.71 13.25
CA GLU A 67 -4.87 -15.88 14.12
C GLU A 67 -4.97 -15.48 15.59
N GLY A 68 -5.81 -16.17 16.34
CA GLY A 68 -6.08 -15.86 17.77
C GLY A 68 -7.03 -14.66 17.98
N HIS A 69 -7.67 -14.14 16.91
CA HIS A 69 -8.73 -13.16 17.06
C HIS A 69 -9.92 -13.73 17.83
N SER A 70 -10.44 -12.94 18.77
CA SER A 70 -11.67 -13.23 19.51
C SER A 70 -12.34 -11.94 19.98
N ARG A 71 -13.56 -12.06 20.50
CA ARG A 71 -14.27 -10.95 21.12
C ARG A 71 -13.46 -10.28 22.23
N ASP A 72 -12.78 -11.07 23.06
CA ASP A 72 -12.00 -10.57 24.20
C ASP A 72 -10.58 -10.15 23.80
N ASN A 73 -10.05 -10.69 22.69
CA ASN A 73 -8.75 -10.38 22.14
C ASN A 73 -8.86 -10.00 20.66
N PRO A 74 -9.28 -8.77 20.29
CA PRO A 74 -9.44 -8.37 18.90
C PRO A 74 -8.09 -8.30 18.20
N ARG A 75 -7.94 -9.05 17.10
CA ARG A 75 -6.74 -9.09 16.28
C ARG A 75 -7.11 -8.91 14.82
N LEU A 76 -7.43 -7.67 14.46
CA LEU A 76 -7.71 -7.30 13.08
C LEU A 76 -6.41 -7.22 12.29
N LYS A 77 -6.25 -8.03 11.25
CA LYS A 77 -5.07 -8.02 10.38
C LYS A 77 -5.13 -6.89 9.36
N ARG A 78 -6.32 -6.70 8.76
CA ARG A 78 -6.60 -5.64 7.79
C ARG A 78 -8.06 -5.22 7.83
N LEU A 79 -8.27 -3.91 7.69
CA LEU A 79 -9.52 -3.34 7.22
C LEU A 79 -9.33 -2.89 5.77
N SER A 80 -10.14 -3.42 4.86
CA SER A 80 -10.24 -2.94 3.48
C SER A 80 -11.11 -1.70 3.44
N SER A 81 -10.73 -0.71 2.63
CA SER A 81 -11.49 0.54 2.45
C SER A 81 -11.87 1.26 3.76
N PRO A 82 -10.91 1.63 4.63
CA PRO A 82 -11.22 2.33 5.88
C PRO A 82 -12.05 3.60 5.69
N VAL A 83 -11.98 4.22 4.52
CA VAL A 83 -12.78 5.41 4.15
C VAL A 83 -14.28 5.17 4.20
N ASP A 84 -14.73 3.92 4.00
CA ASP A 84 -16.15 3.54 4.04
C ASP A 84 -16.64 3.28 5.47
N HIS A 85 -15.73 3.20 6.43
CA HIS A 85 -16.00 2.82 7.80
C HIS A 85 -15.95 3.99 8.80
N HIS A 86 -15.15 5.03 8.50
CA HIS A 86 -15.05 6.21 9.36
C HIS A 86 -14.52 7.42 8.57
N ASN A 87 -15.22 8.57 8.69
CA ASN A 87 -14.93 9.80 7.95
C ASN A 87 -13.51 10.32 8.15
N ALA A 88 -12.90 10.11 9.33
CA ALA A 88 -11.52 10.56 9.59
C ALA A 88 -10.51 10.03 8.58
N PHE A 89 -10.74 8.84 8.03
CA PHE A 89 -9.85 8.28 7.01
C PHE A 89 -10.01 9.02 5.67
N TRP A 90 -11.26 9.29 5.25
CA TRP A 90 -11.49 10.04 4.02
C TRP A 90 -10.99 11.48 4.14
N ASP A 91 -11.29 12.15 5.27
CA ASP A 91 -10.82 13.51 5.53
C ASP A 91 -9.30 13.64 5.41
N PHE A 92 -8.55 12.65 5.93
CA PHE A 92 -7.08 12.62 5.79
C PHE A 92 -6.64 12.28 4.37
N ILE A 93 -7.21 11.24 3.76
CA ILE A 93 -6.83 10.75 2.43
C ILE A 93 -7.10 11.79 1.35
N SER A 94 -8.19 12.58 1.47
CA SER A 94 -8.50 13.66 0.55
C SER A 94 -7.91 15.03 0.96
N SER A 95 -7.17 15.09 2.07
CA SER A 95 -6.59 16.34 2.57
C SER A 95 -5.51 16.89 1.65
N GLU A 96 -5.20 18.17 1.83
CA GLU A 96 -4.14 18.86 1.10
C GLU A 96 -2.79 18.18 1.29
N ILE A 97 -2.45 17.75 2.52
CA ILE A 97 -1.17 17.10 2.81
C ILE A 97 -1.02 15.77 2.03
N SER A 98 -2.05 14.91 2.04
CA SER A 98 -2.00 13.63 1.33
C SER A 98 -1.95 13.82 -0.19
N SER A 99 -2.75 14.77 -0.71
CA SER A 99 -2.80 15.04 -2.14
C SER A 99 -1.54 15.74 -2.67
N GLN A 100 -0.87 16.58 -1.86
CA GLN A 100 0.43 17.19 -2.22
C GLN A 100 1.54 16.15 -2.23
N LEU A 101 1.62 15.27 -1.21
CA LEU A 101 2.59 14.17 -1.19
C LEU A 101 2.46 13.28 -2.43
N ALA A 102 1.23 12.95 -2.82
CA ALA A 102 1.00 12.19 -4.05
C ALA A 102 1.40 13.00 -5.30
N ALA A 103 0.97 14.28 -5.38
CA ALA A 103 1.25 15.13 -6.54
C ALA A 103 2.74 15.31 -6.81
N ASP A 104 3.56 15.34 -5.78
CA ASP A 104 5.01 15.46 -5.91
C ASP A 104 5.65 14.33 -6.73
N VAL A 105 4.97 13.17 -6.84
CA VAL A 105 5.50 11.99 -7.54
C VAL A 105 4.62 11.45 -8.66
N VAL A 106 3.31 11.82 -8.72
CA VAL A 106 2.42 11.38 -9.80
C VAL A 106 1.99 12.51 -10.74
N GLY A 107 2.31 13.77 -10.40
CA GLY A 107 1.92 14.95 -11.15
C GLY A 107 0.75 15.71 -10.52
N PRO A 108 0.37 16.89 -11.10
CA PRO A 108 -0.51 17.86 -10.45
C PRO A 108 -1.96 17.40 -10.28
N ASP A 109 -2.43 16.49 -11.13
CA ASP A 109 -3.79 16.01 -11.16
C ASP A 109 -3.85 14.60 -10.55
N VAL A 110 -4.35 14.49 -9.31
CA VAL A 110 -4.28 13.29 -8.47
C VAL A 110 -5.65 12.65 -8.29
N LYS A 111 -5.70 11.35 -8.51
CA LYS A 111 -6.89 10.52 -8.38
C LYS A 111 -6.69 9.46 -7.28
N TYR A 112 -7.66 9.33 -6.37
CA TYR A 112 -7.70 8.27 -5.36
C TYR A 112 -8.13 6.95 -5.98
N HIS A 113 -7.44 5.84 -5.62
CA HIS A 113 -7.78 4.50 -6.08
C HIS A 113 -8.42 3.66 -4.96
N HIS A 114 -7.71 3.36 -3.90
CA HIS A 114 -8.22 2.60 -2.75
C HIS A 114 -7.37 2.84 -1.49
N SER A 115 -7.85 2.33 -0.36
CA SER A 115 -7.08 2.35 0.89
C SER A 115 -7.25 1.07 1.70
N LYS A 116 -6.32 0.86 2.61
CA LYS A 116 -6.30 -0.28 3.54
C LYS A 116 -5.63 0.14 4.84
N LEU A 117 -6.14 -0.33 5.96
CA LEU A 117 -5.52 -0.16 7.27
C LEU A 117 -5.00 -1.53 7.71
N ASN A 118 -3.68 -1.69 7.69
CA ASN A 118 -3.03 -2.93 8.05
C ASN A 118 -2.52 -2.85 9.47
N TYR A 119 -2.83 -3.87 10.25
CA TYR A 119 -2.30 -4.06 11.59
C TYR A 119 -1.23 -5.15 11.57
N LYS A 120 -0.18 -4.92 12.31
CA LYS A 120 0.84 -5.92 12.56
C LYS A 120 0.96 -6.05 14.07
N TRP A 121 0.25 -7.04 14.62
CA TRP A 121 0.11 -7.20 16.06
C TRP A 121 1.43 -7.58 16.72
N ALA A 122 1.55 -7.22 18.01
CA ALA A 122 2.65 -7.63 18.84
C ALA A 122 2.79 -9.17 18.88
N ASN A 123 4.01 -9.67 19.00
CA ASN A 123 4.31 -11.08 19.20
C ASN A 123 3.68 -12.01 18.14
N GLY A 124 3.88 -11.71 16.84
CA GLY A 124 3.46 -12.63 15.79
C GLY A 124 2.72 -12.03 14.59
N GLY A 125 2.64 -10.72 14.47
CA GLY A 125 2.06 -10.09 13.27
C GLY A 125 2.69 -10.69 12.00
N THR A 126 1.87 -11.28 11.12
CA THR A 126 2.30 -12.12 9.99
C THR A 126 3.21 -11.37 9.02
N LYS A 127 4.22 -12.05 8.48
CA LYS A 127 5.00 -11.54 7.35
C LYS A 127 4.12 -11.29 6.13
N PHE A 128 4.60 -10.47 5.22
CA PHE A 128 4.07 -10.33 3.88
C PHE A 128 5.19 -10.61 2.87
N ASP A 129 4.99 -11.53 1.95
CA ASP A 129 6.03 -11.95 1.00
C ASP A 129 6.37 -10.84 0.01
N TRP A 130 7.54 -10.95 -0.63
CA TRP A 130 8.00 -10.03 -1.65
C TRP A 130 7.05 -10.00 -2.85
N HIS A 131 6.63 -8.81 -3.28
CA HIS A 131 5.70 -8.61 -4.38
C HIS A 131 5.85 -7.20 -4.98
N GLN A 132 5.16 -6.97 -6.07
CA GLN A 132 4.94 -5.67 -6.68
C GLN A 132 3.43 -5.38 -6.65
N ASP A 133 3.04 -4.22 -6.18
CA ASP A 133 1.64 -3.85 -5.98
C ASP A 133 0.85 -3.76 -7.30
N ILE A 134 1.45 -3.19 -8.35
CA ILE A 134 0.80 -2.89 -9.64
C ILE A 134 0.14 -4.11 -10.28
N GLN A 135 0.64 -5.31 -10.03
CA GLN A 135 0.12 -6.52 -10.63
C GLN A 135 -1.22 -6.96 -10.04
N SER A 136 -1.57 -6.50 -8.83
CA SER A 136 -2.88 -6.76 -8.22
C SER A 136 -3.98 -5.82 -8.74
N TRP A 137 -3.59 -4.67 -9.26
CA TRP A 137 -4.49 -3.61 -9.77
C TRP A 137 -3.83 -2.82 -10.90
N PRO A 138 -3.55 -3.50 -12.05
CA PRO A 138 -2.81 -2.92 -13.15
C PRO A 138 -3.52 -1.70 -13.75
N HIS A 139 -2.72 -0.70 -14.11
CA HIS A 139 -3.16 0.54 -14.70
C HIS A 139 -2.53 0.75 -16.08
N THR A 140 -3.06 1.69 -16.83
CA THR A 140 -2.56 2.05 -18.16
C THR A 140 -1.13 2.60 -18.14
N ASP A 141 -0.64 3.02 -16.97
CA ASP A 141 0.74 3.45 -16.75
C ASP A 141 1.23 3.02 -15.36
N TYR A 142 2.43 3.43 -15.00
CA TYR A 142 3.08 3.10 -13.74
C TYR A 142 3.19 4.29 -12.77
N SER A 143 2.31 5.29 -12.93
CA SER A 143 2.21 6.42 -12.00
C SER A 143 1.68 6.07 -10.61
N PRO A 144 0.88 4.99 -10.40
CA PRO A 144 0.32 4.76 -9.09
C PRO A 144 1.37 4.71 -7.97
N VAL A 145 1.06 5.39 -6.87
CA VAL A 145 1.87 5.50 -5.66
C VAL A 145 1.07 5.07 -4.44
N THR A 146 1.69 4.31 -3.54
CA THR A 146 1.14 4.01 -2.21
C THR A 146 1.75 4.95 -1.18
N LEU A 147 0.92 5.66 -0.43
CA LEU A 147 1.27 6.43 0.75
C LEU A 147 1.03 5.57 1.99
N GLY A 148 2.10 5.23 2.72
CA GLY A 148 2.04 4.47 3.96
C GLY A 148 2.26 5.36 5.17
N LEU A 149 1.18 5.79 5.86
CA LEU A 149 1.26 6.60 7.07
C LEU A 149 1.56 5.73 8.30
N PHE A 150 2.61 6.10 9.02
CA PHE A 150 2.97 5.51 10.31
C PHE A 150 2.12 6.15 11.43
N LEU A 151 1.17 5.39 11.99
CA LEU A 151 0.33 5.89 13.08
C LEU A 151 1.09 6.00 14.40
N TYR A 152 2.14 5.22 14.58
CA TYR A 152 3.07 5.20 15.72
C TYR A 152 4.49 5.05 15.19
N ASP A 153 5.47 5.24 16.07
CA ASP A 153 6.87 4.95 15.72
C ASP A 153 7.01 3.52 15.20
N CYS A 154 7.79 3.36 14.16
CA CYS A 154 8.10 2.07 13.56
C CYS A 154 9.57 1.74 13.75
N THR A 155 9.85 0.68 14.50
CA THR A 155 11.20 0.17 14.78
C THR A 155 11.49 -1.11 13.97
N SER A 156 12.75 -1.52 13.89
CA SER A 156 13.16 -2.68 13.07
C SER A 156 12.57 -4.01 13.55
N ASP A 157 12.27 -4.14 14.84
CA ASP A 157 11.66 -5.34 15.44
C ASP A 157 10.12 -5.41 15.24
N GLN A 158 9.48 -4.29 14.85
CA GLN A 158 8.04 -4.22 14.58
C GLN A 158 7.64 -4.72 13.19
N GLY A 159 8.56 -5.33 12.45
CA GLY A 159 8.32 -5.83 11.10
C GLY A 159 8.05 -4.68 10.11
N PRO A 160 8.99 -3.75 9.95
CA PRO A 160 8.84 -2.63 9.02
C PRO A 160 8.65 -3.11 7.58
N MET A 161 8.18 -2.21 6.73
CA MET A 161 8.21 -2.43 5.29
C MET A 161 9.67 -2.40 4.81
N VAL A 162 10.01 -3.34 3.93
CA VAL A 162 11.33 -3.45 3.29
C VAL A 162 11.14 -3.34 1.80
N THR A 163 11.92 -2.52 1.13
CA THR A 163 11.90 -2.35 -0.32
C THR A 163 13.25 -2.76 -0.93
N ILE A 164 13.24 -3.19 -2.18
CA ILE A 164 14.46 -3.38 -2.98
C ILE A 164 14.67 -2.12 -3.80
N LYS A 165 15.73 -1.36 -3.50
CA LYS A 165 16.09 -0.13 -4.21
C LYS A 165 16.20 -0.38 -5.71
N LYS A 166 15.71 0.57 -6.51
CA LYS A 166 15.77 0.57 -7.99
C LYS A 166 14.95 -0.52 -8.67
N SER A 167 14.27 -1.39 -7.92
CA SER A 167 13.51 -2.51 -8.49
C SER A 167 12.33 -2.07 -9.35
N HIS A 168 11.77 -0.88 -9.12
CA HIS A 168 10.72 -0.29 -9.95
C HIS A 168 11.15 -0.01 -11.40
N LYS A 169 12.47 0.13 -11.65
CA LYS A 169 13.06 0.26 -12.99
C LYS A 169 13.26 -1.08 -13.69
N GLY A 170 13.18 -2.18 -12.93
CA GLY A 170 13.37 -3.55 -13.41
C GLY A 170 12.10 -4.16 -14.04
N PRO A 171 12.08 -5.48 -14.26
CA PRO A 171 10.94 -6.19 -14.82
C PRO A 171 9.75 -6.26 -13.86
N LEU A 172 8.57 -6.58 -14.39
CA LEU A 172 7.47 -7.17 -13.64
C LEU A 172 7.66 -8.68 -13.59
N PHE A 173 7.46 -9.26 -12.41
CA PHE A 173 7.63 -10.70 -12.19
C PHE A 173 6.32 -11.44 -12.35
N ASN A 174 6.38 -12.69 -12.77
CA ASN A 174 5.20 -13.55 -12.85
C ASN A 174 4.63 -13.83 -11.45
N MET A 175 3.35 -13.48 -11.23
CA MET A 175 2.62 -13.70 -9.97
C MET A 175 1.79 -14.98 -9.99
N TYR A 176 1.85 -15.78 -11.07
CA TYR A 176 1.24 -17.09 -11.13
C TYR A 176 2.28 -18.18 -10.94
N ASP A 177 1.93 -19.23 -10.21
CA ASP A 177 2.74 -20.44 -10.08
C ASP A 177 2.64 -21.32 -11.35
N LYS A 178 3.35 -22.47 -11.35
CA LYS A 178 3.32 -23.44 -12.45
C LYS A 178 1.92 -24.04 -12.73
N ASN A 179 1.02 -23.97 -11.76
CA ASN A 179 -0.35 -24.49 -11.86
C ASN A 179 -1.36 -23.37 -12.21
N GLN A 180 -0.88 -22.18 -12.57
CA GLN A 180 -1.68 -21.00 -12.87
C GLN A 180 -2.48 -20.46 -11.68
N ASN A 181 -2.05 -20.74 -10.45
CA ASN A 181 -2.60 -20.09 -9.27
C ASN A 181 -1.93 -18.74 -9.01
N TRP A 182 -2.72 -17.73 -8.70
CA TRP A 182 -2.21 -16.42 -8.30
C TRP A 182 -1.60 -16.50 -6.89
N VAL A 183 -0.29 -16.31 -6.77
CA VAL A 183 0.44 -16.48 -5.49
C VAL A 183 0.97 -15.19 -4.91
N LEU A 184 0.96 -14.09 -5.65
CA LEU A 184 1.43 -12.75 -5.24
C LEU A 184 2.74 -12.83 -4.43
N SER A 185 3.74 -13.52 -4.96
CA SER A 185 5.02 -13.74 -4.28
C SER A 185 6.16 -13.87 -5.27
N ILE A 186 7.23 -13.08 -5.06
CA ILE A 186 8.47 -13.12 -5.85
C ILE A 186 9.52 -13.87 -5.03
N PRO A 187 10.16 -14.92 -5.58
CA PRO A 187 11.25 -15.61 -4.90
C PRO A 187 12.48 -14.71 -4.71
N GLU A 188 13.13 -14.80 -3.56
CA GLU A 188 14.29 -13.94 -3.22
C GLU A 188 15.47 -14.08 -4.18
N LYS A 189 15.59 -15.21 -4.89
CA LYS A 189 16.62 -15.43 -5.92
C LYS A 189 16.47 -14.55 -7.16
N GLU A 190 15.30 -13.92 -7.35
CA GLU A 190 14.99 -13.12 -8.55
C GLU A 190 15.51 -11.68 -8.47
N PHE A 191 15.98 -11.24 -7.30
CA PHE A 191 16.47 -9.87 -7.09
C PHE A 191 17.62 -9.81 -6.07
N ASN A 192 18.32 -8.69 -6.05
CA ASN A 192 19.49 -8.51 -5.18
C ASN A 192 19.09 -8.02 -3.77
N LEU A 193 19.13 -8.90 -2.79
CA LEU A 193 18.84 -8.59 -1.38
C LEU A 193 19.79 -7.55 -0.75
N ASN A 194 21.01 -7.35 -1.29
CA ASN A 194 21.91 -6.29 -0.80
C ASN A 194 21.37 -4.88 -1.06
N LEU A 195 20.35 -4.74 -1.92
CA LEU A 195 19.65 -3.49 -2.17
C LEU A 195 18.43 -3.29 -1.26
N ALA A 196 18.21 -4.19 -0.31
CA ALA A 196 17.09 -4.09 0.63
C ALA A 196 17.26 -2.89 1.57
N LYS A 197 16.19 -2.11 1.72
CA LYS A 197 16.10 -0.96 2.63
C LYS A 197 14.90 -1.11 3.54
N GLU A 198 15.11 -1.13 4.85
CA GLU A 198 14.03 -1.04 5.85
C GLU A 198 13.56 0.40 6.00
N HIS A 199 12.25 0.57 6.16
CA HIS A 199 11.64 1.87 6.40
C HIS A 199 11.17 1.94 7.86
N ILE A 200 12.01 2.53 8.69
CA ILE A 200 11.77 2.80 10.12
C ILE A 200 11.73 4.32 10.34
N GLY A 201 10.98 4.77 11.31
CA GLY A 201 10.87 6.21 11.58
C GLY A 201 9.79 6.55 12.62
N PRO A 202 9.70 7.83 12.99
CA PRO A 202 8.74 8.31 13.98
C PRO A 202 7.29 8.29 13.44
N ALA A 203 6.34 8.37 14.36
CA ALA A 203 4.93 8.60 14.05
C ALA A 203 4.75 9.84 13.16
N GLY A 204 3.76 9.82 12.28
CA GLY A 204 3.55 10.89 11.30
C GLY A 204 4.45 10.84 10.07
N SER A 205 5.35 9.87 9.99
CA SER A 205 6.11 9.61 8.77
C SER A 205 5.22 9.00 7.69
N VAL A 206 5.47 9.35 6.43
CA VAL A 206 4.79 8.78 5.27
C VAL A 206 5.81 8.16 4.33
N LEU A 207 5.65 6.88 4.06
CA LEU A 207 6.40 6.17 3.03
C LEU A 207 5.70 6.37 1.69
N LEU A 208 6.37 6.99 0.72
CA LEU A 208 5.96 7.01 -0.69
C LEU A 208 6.59 5.80 -1.37
N LEU A 209 5.74 4.94 -1.94
CA LEU A 209 6.15 3.68 -2.56
C LEU A 209 5.62 3.59 -3.99
N ASN A 210 6.50 3.50 -4.98
CA ASN A 210 6.12 3.27 -6.37
C ASN A 210 5.49 1.88 -6.53
N CYS A 211 4.42 1.80 -7.31
CA CYS A 211 3.65 0.58 -7.52
C CYS A 211 4.44 -0.62 -8.07
N ARG A 212 5.58 -0.38 -8.71
CA ARG A 212 6.49 -1.42 -9.26
C ARG A 212 7.60 -1.82 -8.31
N THR A 213 7.78 -1.12 -7.19
CA THR A 213 8.86 -1.42 -6.25
C THR A 213 8.61 -2.78 -5.59
N ILE A 214 9.59 -3.68 -5.68
CA ILE A 214 9.56 -4.95 -4.93
C ILE A 214 9.63 -4.64 -3.46
N HIS A 215 8.65 -5.11 -2.70
CA HIS A 215 8.59 -4.87 -1.27
C HIS A 215 7.98 -6.03 -0.49
N SER A 216 8.26 -6.05 0.79
CA SER A 216 7.77 -7.05 1.74
C SER A 216 7.64 -6.46 3.13
N SER A 217 7.21 -7.25 4.11
CA SER A 217 7.36 -6.89 5.51
C SER A 217 7.57 -8.11 6.39
N ARG A 218 8.50 -8.01 7.36
CA ARG A 218 8.82 -9.10 8.29
C ARG A 218 7.72 -9.28 9.34
N PRO A 219 7.70 -10.41 10.07
CA PRO A 219 6.86 -10.55 11.26
C PRO A 219 7.18 -9.48 12.31
N ASN A 220 6.20 -9.09 13.09
CA ASN A 220 6.40 -8.22 14.25
C ASN A 220 6.87 -9.06 15.44
N LYS A 221 8.10 -8.84 15.90
CA LYS A 221 8.70 -9.54 17.05
C LYS A 221 8.66 -8.72 18.33
N SER A 222 8.16 -7.48 18.25
CA SER A 222 8.05 -6.57 19.38
C SER A 222 6.79 -6.83 20.22
N ASN A 223 6.70 -6.16 21.36
CA ASN A 223 5.52 -6.16 22.23
C ASN A 223 4.52 -5.03 21.90
N ARG A 224 4.67 -4.33 20.76
CA ARG A 224 3.79 -3.26 20.32
C ARG A 224 3.24 -3.56 18.93
N SER A 225 1.98 -3.27 18.69
CA SER A 225 1.40 -3.37 17.36
C SER A 225 1.90 -2.24 16.44
N ARG A 226 1.91 -2.48 15.13
CA ARG A 226 2.28 -1.50 14.11
C ARG A 226 1.14 -1.32 13.10
N PRO A 227 0.13 -0.50 13.40
CA PRO A 227 -0.86 -0.11 12.42
C PRO A 227 -0.27 0.86 11.39
N MET A 228 -0.67 0.69 10.12
CA MET A 228 -0.27 1.53 9.00
C MET A 228 -1.46 1.77 8.08
N LEU A 229 -1.78 3.04 7.84
CA LEU A 229 -2.78 3.43 6.85
C LEU A 229 -2.09 3.54 5.49
N LEU A 230 -2.56 2.74 4.55
CA LEU A 230 -2.07 2.70 3.17
C LEU A 230 -3.13 3.28 2.23
N SER A 231 -2.77 4.31 1.49
CA SER A 231 -3.64 4.98 0.51
C SER A 231 -2.98 4.97 -0.85
N VAL A 232 -3.70 4.56 -1.87
CA VAL A 232 -3.18 4.47 -3.24
C VAL A 232 -3.77 5.58 -4.08
N TYR A 233 -2.89 6.29 -4.76
CA TYR A 233 -3.22 7.36 -5.71
C TYR A 233 -2.57 7.09 -7.05
N SER A 234 -3.12 7.68 -8.09
CA SER A 234 -2.53 7.69 -9.43
C SER A 234 -2.63 9.08 -10.05
N SER A 235 -1.92 9.31 -11.14
CA SER A 235 -2.23 10.42 -12.02
C SER A 235 -3.69 10.33 -12.50
N ALA A 236 -4.35 11.46 -12.74
CA ALA A 236 -5.74 11.51 -13.20
C ALA A 236 -5.97 10.84 -14.55
N ASP A 237 -4.93 10.75 -15.38
CA ASP A 237 -4.93 10.13 -16.72
C ASP A 237 -4.55 8.64 -16.72
N SER A 238 -4.16 8.08 -15.56
CA SER A 238 -3.90 6.66 -15.37
C SER A 238 -5.20 5.91 -15.07
N MET A 239 -5.54 4.89 -15.87
CA MET A 239 -6.80 4.17 -15.78
C MET A 239 -6.55 2.69 -15.39
N PRO A 240 -7.35 2.11 -14.48
CA PRO A 240 -7.23 0.69 -14.15
C PRO A 240 -7.73 -0.18 -15.31
N TYR A 241 -7.01 -1.30 -15.56
CA TYR A 241 -7.42 -2.32 -16.55
C TYR A 241 -8.42 -3.32 -15.98
N THR A 242 -8.50 -3.46 -14.65
CA THR A 242 -9.30 -4.48 -13.98
C THR A 242 -10.19 -3.86 -12.91
N SER A 243 -11.16 -4.63 -12.43
CA SER A 243 -11.96 -4.25 -11.27
C SER A 243 -11.07 -3.96 -10.07
N ASN A 244 -11.41 -2.93 -9.28
CA ASN A 244 -10.69 -2.61 -8.08
C ASN A 244 -10.86 -3.74 -7.04
N PRO A 245 -9.78 -4.35 -6.52
CA PRO A 245 -9.89 -5.40 -5.51
C PRO A 245 -10.46 -4.90 -4.17
N ILE A 246 -10.38 -3.59 -3.93
CA ILE A 246 -10.88 -2.94 -2.70
C ILE A 246 -11.76 -1.75 -3.12
N PRO A 247 -12.94 -2.01 -3.67
CA PRO A 247 -13.82 -0.96 -4.17
C PRO A 247 -14.37 -0.08 -3.05
N SER A 248 -14.60 1.19 -3.36
CA SER A 248 -15.23 2.19 -2.49
C SER A 248 -16.03 3.16 -3.34
N PRO A 249 -17.10 3.78 -2.83
CA PRO A 249 -17.77 4.90 -3.48
C PRO A 249 -16.86 6.09 -3.79
N TYR A 250 -15.74 6.21 -3.07
CA TYR A 250 -14.73 7.25 -3.29
C TYR A 250 -13.72 6.89 -4.39
N SER A 251 -13.65 5.65 -4.86
CA SER A 251 -12.70 5.23 -5.91
C SER A 251 -12.87 6.06 -7.17
N GLY A 252 -11.76 6.56 -7.72
CA GLY A 252 -11.75 7.43 -8.89
C GLY A 252 -11.96 8.93 -8.60
N THR A 253 -12.17 9.32 -7.33
CA THR A 253 -12.30 10.75 -6.97
C THR A 253 -11.00 11.49 -7.26
N ILE A 254 -11.11 12.65 -7.93
CA ILE A 254 -10.01 13.59 -8.09
C ILE A 254 -9.84 14.33 -6.76
N VAL A 255 -8.75 14.08 -6.05
CA VAL A 255 -8.45 14.70 -4.76
C VAL A 255 -7.60 15.97 -4.91
N ARG A 256 -6.99 16.17 -6.09
CA ARG A 256 -6.24 17.38 -6.43
C ARG A 256 -6.28 17.60 -7.95
N GLY A 257 -6.31 18.86 -8.38
CA GLY A 257 -6.27 19.23 -9.78
C GLY A 257 -7.58 18.96 -10.50
N LYS A 258 -7.52 18.41 -11.71
CA LYS A 258 -8.68 18.20 -12.59
C LYS A 258 -8.71 16.80 -13.21
N ARG A 259 -9.89 16.42 -13.68
CA ARG A 259 -10.08 15.19 -14.45
C ARG A 259 -9.33 15.28 -15.78
N ALA A 260 -8.67 14.18 -16.16
CA ALA A 260 -8.04 14.05 -17.46
C ALA A 260 -9.10 13.81 -18.57
N ALA A 261 -8.84 14.36 -19.74
CA ALA A 261 -9.62 14.11 -20.96
C ALA A 261 -9.01 12.96 -21.81
N TRP A 262 -7.75 12.64 -21.58
CA TRP A 262 -7.00 11.60 -22.29
C TRP A 262 -6.36 10.67 -21.28
N ALA A 263 -6.29 9.37 -21.59
CA ALA A 263 -5.55 8.42 -20.78
C ALA A 263 -4.09 8.35 -21.22
N SER A 264 -3.18 8.26 -20.24
CA SER A 264 -1.79 7.91 -20.47
C SER A 264 -1.65 6.40 -20.66
N HIS A 265 -0.74 5.97 -21.57
CA HIS A 265 -0.46 4.56 -21.80
C HIS A 265 1.03 4.29 -21.79
N ASP A 266 1.45 3.33 -20.98
CA ASP A 266 2.77 2.72 -21.07
C ASP A 266 2.70 1.58 -22.12
N PRO A 267 3.62 1.51 -23.09
CA PRO A 267 3.56 0.49 -24.14
C PRO A 267 3.99 -0.90 -23.68
N ARG A 268 4.52 -1.03 -22.46
CA ARG A 268 4.97 -2.33 -21.93
C ARG A 268 3.78 -3.17 -21.49
N PRO A 269 3.81 -4.50 -21.70
CA PRO A 269 2.74 -5.36 -21.22
C PRO A 269 2.73 -5.44 -19.69
N CYS A 270 1.54 -5.58 -19.10
CA CYS A 270 1.35 -5.92 -17.70
C CYS A 270 0.64 -7.26 -17.56
N GLN A 271 0.94 -8.01 -16.49
CA GLN A 271 0.23 -9.23 -16.16
C GLN A 271 -1.13 -8.87 -15.55
N LEU A 272 -2.19 -9.56 -15.97
CA LEU A 272 -3.51 -9.39 -15.38
C LEU A 272 -3.67 -10.32 -14.18
N PRO A 273 -4.21 -9.83 -13.05
CA PRO A 273 -4.61 -10.65 -11.91
C PRO A 273 -5.87 -11.46 -12.24
N PRO A 274 -6.32 -12.34 -11.32
CA PRO A 274 -7.67 -12.90 -11.38
C PRO A 274 -8.75 -11.82 -11.44
N ASP A 275 -9.93 -12.19 -11.90
CA ASP A 275 -11.06 -11.26 -11.93
C ASP A 275 -11.57 -10.96 -10.51
N TRP A 276 -11.31 -9.74 -10.04
CA TRP A 276 -11.74 -9.28 -8.73
C TRP A 276 -13.22 -8.89 -8.65
N SER A 277 -13.95 -8.86 -9.77
CA SER A 277 -15.40 -8.54 -9.77
C SER A 277 -16.24 -9.56 -9.01
N THR A 278 -15.74 -10.79 -8.88
CA THR A 278 -16.40 -11.89 -8.15
C THR A 278 -16.06 -11.90 -6.65
N GLY A 279 -15.20 -11.00 -6.18
CA GLY A 279 -14.76 -10.87 -4.79
C GLY A 279 -13.25 -11.03 -4.62
N TYR A 280 -12.72 -10.38 -3.59
CA TYR A 280 -11.31 -10.42 -3.23
C TYR A 280 -11.14 -10.89 -1.79
N VAL A 281 -10.45 -11.99 -1.60
CA VAL A 281 -10.27 -12.63 -0.29
C VAL A 281 -9.05 -12.11 0.49
N GLY A 282 -8.31 -11.16 -0.09
CA GLY A 282 -7.11 -10.58 0.49
C GLY A 282 -5.83 -11.31 0.09
N PRO A 283 -4.67 -10.62 0.17
CA PRO A 283 -3.42 -11.10 -0.41
C PRO A 283 -2.82 -12.29 0.33
N TRP A 284 -3.04 -12.42 1.64
CA TRP A 284 -2.49 -13.54 2.42
C TRP A 284 -3.12 -14.88 2.05
N ALA A 285 -4.38 -14.91 1.62
CA ALA A 285 -5.00 -16.15 1.12
C ALA A 285 -4.23 -16.72 -0.07
N HIS A 286 -3.75 -15.85 -0.97
CA HIS A 286 -2.94 -16.25 -2.12
C HIS A 286 -1.53 -16.68 -1.73
N GLN A 287 -0.88 -16.01 -0.78
CA GLN A 287 0.45 -16.36 -0.30
C GLN A 287 0.46 -17.66 0.53
N ASN A 288 -0.60 -17.95 1.29
CA ASN A 288 -0.72 -19.17 2.09
C ASN A 288 -0.90 -20.43 1.23
N GLN A 289 -1.61 -20.36 0.11
CA GLN A 289 -1.73 -21.48 -0.83
C GLN A 289 -0.37 -22.02 -1.30
N LYS A 290 0.64 -21.16 -1.45
CA LYS A 290 2.01 -21.56 -1.77
C LYS A 290 2.66 -22.39 -0.67
N ASN A 291 2.39 -22.10 0.60
CA ASN A 291 3.00 -22.79 1.74
C ASN A 291 2.43 -24.20 1.96
N GLU A 292 1.18 -24.43 1.59
CA GLU A 292 0.53 -25.75 1.68
C GLU A 292 1.02 -26.69 0.57
N MET A 293 1.23 -26.19 -0.66
CA MET A 293 1.72 -26.97 -1.80
C MET A 293 3.23 -27.28 -1.76
N GLY A 294 4.01 -26.53 -0.96
CA GLY A 294 5.44 -26.79 -0.75
C GLY A 294 5.74 -27.85 0.32
N ARG A 295 4.70 -28.45 0.93
CA ARG A 295 4.80 -29.53 1.95
C ARG A 295 4.43 -30.91 1.40
N THR A 296 4.09 -31.02 0.14
CA THR A 296 3.94 -32.26 -0.62
C THR A 296 5.09 -32.35 -1.65
#